data_8ea579196e609f8397ca527c7706910f
#
_entry.id   8ea579196e609f8397ca527c7706910f
#
_cell.length_a   1.000
_cell.length_b   1.000
_cell.length_c   1.000
_cell.angle_alpha   90.00
_cell.angle_beta   90.00
_cell.angle_gamma   90.00
#
_symmetry.space_group_name_H-M   'P 1'
#
loop_
_entity.id
_entity.type
_entity.pdbx_description
1 polymer ?
#
loop_
_entity_poly.entity_id
_entity_poly.type
_entity_poly.pdbx_seq_one_letter_code
_entity_poly.pdbx_strand_id
1 'polypeptide(L)'
;MFGFLNVNKPSGITSHQVISKLRKITGIKQIGHAGTLDPLACGVLPVAIGKATKLLDYLPSDKAYIVKMQFGKRSDTYDIEGNVEETNYRKVMLVEIEKGLVFQRGKVKQIPPAFSAVHYNGKRLYELAREGKIPDDIPSREITIYENEILNFDFDNQILELKVACSKGTYIRTIVNDLGEYTKAGAVMCELTRINSANMNIEDAISLTDETTKDDILSALIEPKKVIDLPIVKLNDEHYKKVLNGNKFKLNSEIGDVLLSFEDKIIALANSDGNYIQPKKVLL
;
A
#
# COMPACT_ATOMS: atom_id res chain seq x y z
N MET A 1 -9.26 13.67 18.71
CA MET A 1 -8.42 14.00 17.54
C MET A 1 -8.24 12.76 16.68
N PHE A 2 -8.33 12.86 15.35
CA PHE A 2 -8.12 11.78 14.41
C PHE A 2 -7.59 12.34 13.08
N GLY A 3 -6.91 11.52 12.30
CA GLY A 3 -6.36 11.90 11.01
C GLY A 3 -5.52 10.78 10.43
N PHE A 4 -4.90 11.07 9.30
CA PHE A 4 -3.91 10.19 8.69
C PHE A 4 -2.50 10.66 9.00
N LEU A 5 -1.55 9.75 8.93
CA LEU A 5 -0.13 10.02 9.10
C LEU A 5 0.62 9.33 7.98
N ASN A 6 1.53 10.06 7.35
CA ASN A 6 2.45 9.50 6.37
C ASN A 6 3.74 9.08 7.07
N VAL A 7 3.95 7.79 7.25
CA VAL A 7 5.12 7.26 7.96
C VAL A 7 6.11 6.66 6.98
N ASN A 8 7.36 7.07 7.05
CA ASN A 8 8.47 6.38 6.40
C ASN A 8 8.83 5.13 7.23
N LYS A 9 8.32 3.96 6.83
CA LYS A 9 8.68 2.70 7.49
C LYS A 9 10.13 2.35 7.17
N PRO A 10 11.02 2.17 8.14
CA PRO A 10 12.36 1.67 7.87
C PRO A 10 12.33 0.20 7.44
N SER A 11 13.37 -0.25 6.75
CA SER A 11 13.61 -1.68 6.49
C SER A 11 13.88 -2.44 7.79
N GLY A 12 13.65 -3.76 7.77
CA GLY A 12 13.92 -4.67 8.90
C GLY A 12 12.79 -4.80 9.93
N ILE A 13 11.73 -3.98 9.85
CA ILE A 13 10.58 -4.07 10.74
C ILE A 13 9.27 -4.28 9.98
N THR A 14 8.30 -4.90 10.62
CA THR A 14 6.96 -5.10 10.05
C THR A 14 6.12 -3.83 10.12
N SER A 15 5.13 -3.69 9.22
CA SER A 15 4.13 -2.61 9.31
C SER A 15 3.38 -2.60 10.65
N HIS A 16 3.17 -3.78 11.27
CA HIS A 16 2.53 -3.88 12.58
C HIS A 16 3.40 -3.34 13.72
N GLN A 17 4.73 -3.50 13.65
CA GLN A 17 5.66 -2.90 14.63
C GLN A 17 5.63 -1.38 14.60
N VAL A 18 5.45 -0.76 13.39
CA VAL A 18 5.21 0.68 13.28
C VAL A 18 3.94 1.09 14.03
N ILE A 19 2.83 0.36 13.84
CA ILE A 19 1.58 0.60 14.57
C ILE A 19 1.76 0.47 16.07
N SER A 20 2.52 -0.54 16.52
CA SER A 20 2.81 -0.75 17.94
C SER A 20 3.64 0.39 18.54
N LYS A 21 4.66 0.89 17.80
CA LYS A 21 5.46 2.06 18.21
C LYS A 21 4.57 3.31 18.32
N LEU A 22 3.70 3.58 17.34
CA LEU A 22 2.76 4.70 17.38
C LEU A 22 1.78 4.62 18.55
N ARG A 23 1.25 3.42 18.85
CA ARG A 23 0.38 3.21 20.02
C ARG A 23 1.11 3.54 21.34
N LYS A 24 2.38 3.15 21.46
CA LYS A 24 3.22 3.45 22.63
C LYS A 24 3.46 4.96 22.78
N ILE A 25 3.79 5.65 21.68
CA ILE A 25 4.07 7.09 21.69
C ILE A 25 2.81 7.90 22.02
N THR A 26 1.69 7.58 21.35
CA THR A 26 0.48 8.41 21.41
C THR A 26 -0.47 8.04 22.56
N GLY A 27 -0.42 6.81 23.06
CA GLY A 27 -1.41 6.24 23.98
C GLY A 27 -2.75 5.89 23.30
N ILE A 28 -2.88 6.08 21.98
CA ILE A 28 -4.10 5.81 21.21
C ILE A 28 -4.11 4.34 20.77
N LYS A 29 -5.13 3.59 21.20
CA LYS A 29 -5.26 2.16 20.83
C LYS A 29 -5.73 1.96 19.38
N GLN A 30 -6.62 2.82 18.91
CA GLN A 30 -7.24 2.73 17.59
C GLN A 30 -6.30 3.33 16.53
N ILE A 31 -5.36 2.53 16.03
CA ILE A 31 -4.43 2.87 14.95
C ILE A 31 -4.38 1.69 13.98
N GLY A 32 -4.43 1.98 12.68
CA GLY A 32 -4.33 1.01 11.59
C GLY A 32 -3.55 1.58 10.41
N HIS A 33 -3.17 0.74 9.45
CA HIS A 33 -2.46 1.18 8.23
C HIS A 33 -3.16 0.72 6.95
N ALA A 34 -2.92 1.42 5.84
CA ALA A 34 -3.35 1.02 4.51
C ALA A 34 -2.18 0.43 3.72
N GLY A 35 -2.28 -0.87 3.43
CA GLY A 35 -1.30 -1.58 2.61
C GLY A 35 -0.03 -1.96 3.36
N THR A 36 0.08 -3.23 3.71
CA THR A 36 1.26 -3.82 4.34
C THR A 36 2.50 -3.63 3.45
N LEU A 37 3.64 -3.34 4.07
CA LEU A 37 4.98 -3.47 3.51
C LEU A 37 5.64 -4.68 4.14
N ASP A 38 6.35 -5.47 3.33
CA ASP A 38 7.20 -6.57 3.80
C ASP A 38 8.29 -6.03 4.74
N PRO A 39 8.90 -6.85 5.62
CA PRO A 39 9.96 -6.40 6.52
C PRO A 39 11.13 -5.75 5.79
N LEU A 40 11.61 -6.36 4.70
CA LEU A 40 12.67 -5.84 3.83
C LEU A 40 12.33 -4.46 3.24
N ALA A 41 11.05 -4.23 2.88
CA ALA A 41 10.62 -3.01 2.23
C ALA A 41 10.61 -1.80 3.17
N CYS A 42 10.89 -0.62 2.64
CA CYS A 42 10.79 0.66 3.35
C CYS A 42 9.88 1.67 2.62
N GLY A 43 9.73 2.86 3.18
CA GLY A 43 9.03 3.99 2.57
C GLY A 43 7.61 4.20 3.08
N VAL A 44 6.78 4.83 2.27
CA VAL A 44 5.44 5.34 2.61
C VAL A 44 4.53 4.27 3.18
N LEU A 45 4.14 4.42 4.43
CA LEU A 45 3.12 3.63 5.11
C LEU A 45 2.00 4.56 5.58
N PRO A 46 0.87 4.66 4.85
CA PRO A 46 -0.28 5.43 5.29
C PRO A 46 -0.87 4.83 6.57
N VAL A 47 -0.93 5.61 7.62
CA VAL A 47 -1.46 5.21 8.94
C VAL A 47 -2.68 6.06 9.27
N ALA A 48 -3.73 5.44 9.78
CA ALA A 48 -4.91 6.12 10.30
C ALA A 48 -4.90 6.09 11.83
N ILE A 49 -5.13 7.23 12.47
CA ILE A 49 -5.17 7.40 13.92
C ILE A 49 -6.59 7.74 14.36
N GLY A 50 -7.06 7.09 15.43
CA GLY A 50 -8.38 7.28 15.97
C GLY A 50 -9.49 6.93 15.00
N LYS A 51 -10.51 7.77 14.92
CA LYS A 51 -11.69 7.51 14.06
C LYS A 51 -11.38 7.48 12.56
N ALA A 52 -10.20 8.00 12.12
CA ALA A 52 -9.76 7.88 10.74
C ALA A 52 -9.57 6.42 10.29
N THR A 53 -9.39 5.47 11.20
CA THR A 53 -9.33 4.03 10.86
C THR A 53 -10.60 3.52 10.15
N LYS A 54 -11.74 4.18 10.38
CA LYS A 54 -12.98 3.89 9.67
C LYS A 54 -12.94 4.27 8.19
N LEU A 55 -11.96 5.10 7.79
CA LEU A 55 -11.83 5.65 6.45
C LEU A 55 -10.73 4.97 5.62
N LEU A 56 -10.01 3.98 6.15
CA LEU A 56 -8.90 3.31 5.47
C LEU A 56 -9.28 2.74 4.10
N ASP A 57 -10.48 2.19 3.96
CA ASP A 57 -10.97 1.59 2.71
C ASP A 57 -11.28 2.63 1.61
N TYR A 58 -11.29 3.92 1.96
CA TYR A 58 -11.59 5.03 1.05
C TYR A 58 -10.34 5.79 0.59
N LEU A 59 -9.17 5.37 1.08
CA LEU A 59 -7.90 5.90 0.57
C LEU A 59 -7.65 5.43 -0.86
N PRO A 60 -7.07 6.27 -1.73
CA PRO A 60 -6.59 5.85 -3.04
C PRO A 60 -5.69 4.63 -2.93
N SER A 61 -5.86 3.71 -3.86
CA SER A 61 -5.28 2.37 -3.72
C SER A 61 -4.00 2.15 -4.51
N ASP A 62 -3.69 3.03 -5.46
CA ASP A 62 -2.52 2.93 -6.32
C ASP A 62 -1.22 3.23 -5.58
N LYS A 63 -0.15 2.69 -6.07
CA LYS A 63 1.16 2.75 -5.40
C LYS A 63 2.28 2.92 -6.40
N ALA A 64 3.35 3.55 -5.96
CA ALA A 64 4.59 3.60 -6.73
C ALA A 64 5.78 3.14 -5.87
N TYR A 65 6.70 2.46 -6.50
CA TYR A 65 7.86 1.85 -5.86
C TYR A 65 9.13 2.12 -6.66
N ILE A 66 10.26 2.16 -5.96
CA ILE A 66 11.58 1.90 -6.51
C ILE A 66 12.00 0.53 -6.01
N VAL A 67 12.33 -0.37 -6.91
CA VAL A 67 12.80 -1.72 -6.63
C VAL A 67 14.21 -1.91 -7.19
N LYS A 68 15.09 -2.49 -6.38
CA LYS A 68 16.39 -2.96 -6.79
C LYS A 68 16.39 -4.47 -6.83
N MET A 69 16.79 -5.05 -7.93
CA MET A 69 16.80 -6.48 -8.16
C MET A 69 18.13 -6.94 -8.75
N GLN A 70 18.46 -8.19 -8.56
CA GLN A 70 19.66 -8.82 -9.09
C GLN A 70 19.32 -10.04 -9.93
N PHE A 71 19.81 -10.07 -11.18
CA PHE A 71 19.72 -11.25 -12.05
C PHE A 71 20.77 -12.30 -11.66
N GLY A 72 20.57 -13.54 -12.16
CA GLY A 72 21.46 -14.65 -11.90
C GLY A 72 21.22 -15.35 -10.58
N LYS A 73 20.09 -15.08 -9.92
CA LYS A 73 19.70 -15.67 -8.64
C LYS A 73 18.23 -16.05 -8.62
N ARG A 74 17.88 -17.01 -7.78
CA ARG A 74 16.50 -17.39 -7.45
C ARG A 74 16.31 -17.49 -5.95
N SER A 75 15.08 -17.32 -5.48
CA SER A 75 14.72 -17.49 -4.08
C SER A 75 13.28 -18.00 -3.99
N ASP A 76 12.98 -18.79 -2.98
CA ASP A 76 11.64 -19.28 -2.65
C ASP A 76 10.68 -18.16 -2.23
N THR A 77 11.19 -17.03 -1.76
CA THR A 77 10.42 -15.83 -1.38
C THR A 77 10.38 -14.77 -2.48
N TYR A 78 11.15 -14.95 -3.58
CA TYR A 78 11.40 -13.99 -4.66
C TYR A 78 12.20 -12.74 -4.21
N ASP A 79 12.73 -12.74 -2.99
CA ASP A 79 13.59 -11.70 -2.42
C ASP A 79 14.82 -12.30 -1.73
N ILE A 80 15.71 -11.44 -1.24
CA ILE A 80 16.96 -11.86 -0.59
C ILE A 80 16.79 -12.42 0.84
N GLU A 81 15.57 -12.35 1.43
CA GLU A 81 15.30 -12.87 2.77
C GLU A 81 15.03 -14.39 2.76
N GLY A 82 14.77 -14.98 1.58
CA GLY A 82 14.56 -16.43 1.43
C GLY A 82 15.83 -17.23 1.18
N ASN A 83 15.66 -18.47 0.76
CA ASN A 83 16.76 -19.35 0.36
C ASN A 83 17.23 -18.96 -1.04
N VAL A 84 18.32 -18.19 -1.11
CA VAL A 84 18.86 -17.68 -2.37
C VAL A 84 19.83 -18.70 -2.97
N GLU A 85 19.60 -19.05 -4.25
CA GLU A 85 20.47 -19.91 -5.06
C GLU A 85 20.97 -19.13 -6.26
N GLU A 86 22.25 -19.34 -6.64
CA GLU A 86 22.80 -18.79 -7.86
C GLU A 86 22.39 -19.64 -9.06
N THR A 87 22.11 -19.00 -10.19
CA THR A 87 21.80 -19.66 -11.44
C THR A 87 23.01 -19.61 -12.36
N ASN A 88 23.34 -20.73 -13.02
CA ASN A 88 24.40 -20.77 -14.05
C ASN A 88 23.90 -20.14 -15.35
N TYR A 89 23.71 -18.82 -15.36
CA TYR A 89 23.19 -18.13 -16.52
C TYR A 89 24.17 -17.07 -17.06
N ARG A 90 24.07 -16.80 -18.38
CA ARG A 90 24.82 -15.70 -18.97
C ARG A 90 24.29 -14.35 -18.48
N LYS A 91 25.11 -13.30 -18.51
CA LYS A 91 24.68 -11.95 -18.21
C LYS A 91 23.50 -11.51 -19.09
N VAL A 92 22.49 -10.93 -18.50
CA VAL A 92 21.31 -10.38 -19.18
C VAL A 92 21.69 -9.06 -19.83
N MET A 93 21.22 -8.85 -21.06
CA MET A 93 21.43 -7.61 -21.78
C MET A 93 20.27 -6.62 -21.57
N LEU A 94 20.55 -5.32 -21.60
CA LEU A 94 19.54 -4.27 -21.40
C LEU A 94 18.32 -4.45 -22.33
N VAL A 95 18.56 -4.79 -23.59
CA VAL A 95 17.49 -5.01 -24.59
C VAL A 95 16.54 -6.16 -24.22
N GLU A 96 17.01 -7.15 -23.46
CA GLU A 96 16.17 -8.27 -22.99
C GLU A 96 15.28 -7.81 -21.83
N ILE A 97 15.85 -6.98 -20.96
CA ILE A 97 15.11 -6.34 -19.86
C ILE A 97 13.98 -5.46 -20.42
N GLU A 98 14.30 -4.56 -21.36
CA GLU A 98 13.32 -3.68 -22.00
C GLU A 98 12.16 -4.46 -22.62
N LYS A 99 12.46 -5.54 -23.37
CA LYS A 99 11.45 -6.42 -23.94
C LYS A 99 10.58 -7.08 -22.85
N GLY A 100 11.19 -7.61 -21.78
CA GLY A 100 10.47 -8.24 -20.68
C GLY A 100 9.52 -7.25 -19.97
N LEU A 101 9.96 -6.01 -19.77
CA LEU A 101 9.14 -4.97 -19.15
C LEU A 101 7.91 -4.57 -19.99
N VAL A 102 8.01 -4.63 -21.33
CA VAL A 102 6.86 -4.37 -22.20
C VAL A 102 5.73 -5.36 -21.95
N PHE A 103 6.02 -6.65 -21.74
CA PHE A 103 5.02 -7.67 -21.44
C PHE A 103 4.36 -7.53 -20.07
N GLN A 104 4.98 -6.78 -19.16
CA GLN A 104 4.45 -6.54 -17.82
C GLN A 104 3.60 -5.27 -17.74
N ARG A 105 3.49 -4.45 -18.79
CA ARG A 105 2.70 -3.20 -18.80
C ARG A 105 1.21 -3.44 -19.01
N GLY A 106 0.40 -2.54 -18.45
CA GLY A 106 -1.05 -2.58 -18.57
C GLY A 106 -1.69 -3.61 -17.66
N LYS A 107 -2.82 -4.18 -18.10
CA LYS A 107 -3.54 -5.22 -17.35
C LYS A 107 -2.87 -6.56 -17.56
N VAL A 108 -2.40 -7.15 -16.47
CA VAL A 108 -1.72 -8.44 -16.48
C VAL A 108 -2.26 -9.35 -15.37
N LYS A 109 -2.19 -10.67 -15.60
CA LYS A 109 -2.50 -11.65 -14.55
C LYS A 109 -1.23 -11.95 -13.78
N GLN A 110 -1.31 -11.83 -12.45
CA GLN A 110 -0.20 -12.12 -11.54
C GLN A 110 -0.60 -13.21 -10.56
N ILE A 111 0.25 -14.21 -10.39
CA ILE A 111 0.12 -15.21 -9.32
C ILE A 111 0.82 -14.63 -8.08
N PRO A 112 0.11 -14.49 -6.94
CA PRO A 112 0.73 -14.05 -5.70
C PRO A 112 1.86 -14.99 -5.27
N PRO A 113 2.94 -14.47 -4.65
CA PRO A 113 3.98 -15.35 -4.12
C PRO A 113 3.44 -16.21 -2.98
N ALA A 114 4.02 -17.40 -2.77
CA ALA A 114 3.65 -18.31 -1.69
C ALA A 114 3.75 -17.62 -0.31
N PHE A 115 4.75 -16.79 -0.11
CA PHE A 115 4.94 -15.99 1.11
C PHE A 115 4.12 -14.69 1.05
N SER A 116 2.79 -14.79 0.99
CA SER A 116 1.87 -13.65 0.97
C SER A 116 0.72 -13.79 1.96
N ALA A 117 0.04 -12.67 2.25
CA ALA A 117 -1.12 -12.64 3.15
C ALA A 117 -2.45 -13.02 2.45
N VAL A 118 -2.39 -13.56 1.24
CA VAL A 118 -3.57 -14.04 0.50
C VAL A 118 -4.19 -15.23 1.24
N HIS A 119 -5.53 -15.24 1.34
CA HIS A 119 -6.24 -16.38 1.90
C HIS A 119 -6.46 -17.46 0.84
N TYR A 120 -6.14 -18.68 1.23
CA TYR A 120 -6.36 -19.89 0.46
C TYR A 120 -6.96 -20.96 1.38
N ASN A 121 -8.18 -21.41 1.10
CA ASN A 121 -8.91 -22.44 1.88
C ASN A 121 -8.91 -22.16 3.41
N GLY A 122 -9.14 -20.89 3.81
CA GLY A 122 -9.27 -20.49 5.21
C GLY A 122 -7.96 -20.21 5.95
N LYS A 123 -6.80 -20.49 5.34
CA LYS A 123 -5.45 -20.14 5.86
C LYS A 123 -4.79 -19.07 5.00
N ARG A 124 -3.78 -18.40 5.50
CA ARG A 124 -2.96 -17.50 4.69
C ARG A 124 -1.86 -18.28 3.97
N LEU A 125 -1.52 -17.89 2.74
CA LEU A 125 -0.50 -18.58 1.94
C LEU A 125 0.85 -18.65 2.66
N TYR A 126 1.27 -17.58 3.35
CA TYR A 126 2.54 -17.59 4.09
C TYR A 126 2.55 -18.62 5.25
N GLU A 127 1.40 -18.96 5.84
CA GLU A 127 1.28 -19.99 6.87
C GLU A 127 1.49 -21.38 6.25
N LEU A 128 0.85 -21.63 5.11
CA LEU A 128 1.03 -22.86 4.34
C LEU A 128 2.46 -23.00 3.83
N ALA A 129 3.07 -21.93 3.33
CA ALA A 129 4.46 -21.94 2.85
C ALA A 129 5.45 -22.32 3.98
N ARG A 130 5.26 -21.77 5.18
CA ARG A 130 6.08 -22.15 6.36
C ARG A 130 5.89 -23.60 6.80
N GLU A 131 4.73 -24.19 6.56
CA GLU A 131 4.45 -25.61 6.80
C GLU A 131 4.97 -26.51 5.65
N GLY A 132 5.59 -25.96 4.61
CA GLY A 132 6.00 -26.70 3.40
C GLY A 132 4.84 -27.22 2.55
N LYS A 133 3.64 -26.61 2.69
CA LYS A 133 2.40 -27.01 2.01
C LYS A 133 1.95 -25.95 1.01
N ILE A 134 2.83 -25.57 0.09
CA ILE A 134 2.50 -24.58 -0.94
C ILE A 134 1.51 -25.20 -1.92
N PRO A 135 0.32 -24.59 -2.17
CA PRO A 135 -0.61 -25.06 -3.18
C PRO A 135 -0.06 -24.90 -4.61
N ASP A 136 -0.31 -25.89 -5.47
CA ASP A 136 0.08 -25.82 -6.88
C ASP A 136 -0.85 -24.90 -7.70
N ASP A 137 -2.05 -24.60 -7.19
CA ASP A 137 -3.12 -23.91 -7.88
C ASP A 137 -3.45 -22.53 -7.25
N ILE A 138 -2.44 -21.76 -6.86
CA ILE A 138 -2.66 -20.41 -6.33
C ILE A 138 -3.37 -19.55 -7.40
N PRO A 139 -4.59 -19.01 -7.10
CA PRO A 139 -5.34 -18.26 -8.09
C PRO A 139 -4.62 -16.97 -8.51
N SER A 140 -4.51 -16.77 -9.82
CA SER A 140 -4.03 -15.51 -10.36
C SER A 140 -5.05 -14.38 -10.13
N ARG A 141 -4.57 -13.14 -10.07
CA ARG A 141 -5.41 -11.94 -10.00
C ARG A 141 -5.03 -10.96 -11.08
N GLU A 142 -6.00 -10.20 -11.58
CA GLU A 142 -5.74 -9.11 -12.49
C GLU A 142 -5.18 -7.93 -11.70
N ILE A 143 -4.05 -7.39 -12.18
CA ILE A 143 -3.42 -6.17 -11.70
C ILE A 143 -3.17 -5.25 -12.88
N THR A 144 -2.90 -3.98 -12.61
CA THR A 144 -2.49 -3.03 -13.64
C THR A 144 -1.14 -2.45 -13.28
N ILE A 145 -0.18 -2.51 -14.21
CA ILE A 145 1.08 -1.80 -14.12
C ILE A 145 0.97 -0.59 -15.03
N TYR A 146 0.88 0.59 -14.41
CA TYR A 146 0.73 1.87 -15.13
C TYR A 146 2.03 2.32 -15.75
N GLU A 147 3.14 2.12 -15.01
CA GLU A 147 4.49 2.50 -15.41
C GLU A 147 5.49 1.46 -14.88
N ASN A 148 6.48 1.13 -15.69
CA ASN A 148 7.73 0.49 -15.29
C ASN A 148 8.88 1.15 -16.07
N GLU A 149 9.75 1.83 -15.35
CA GLU A 149 10.84 2.64 -15.89
C GLU A 149 12.17 2.14 -15.35
N ILE A 150 13.15 1.94 -16.25
CA ILE A 150 14.52 1.61 -15.85
C ILE A 150 15.18 2.90 -15.35
N LEU A 151 15.56 2.94 -14.08
CA LEU A 151 16.31 4.04 -13.49
C LEU A 151 17.81 3.83 -13.66
N ASN A 152 18.29 2.61 -13.47
CA ASN A 152 19.70 2.25 -13.63
C ASN A 152 19.84 0.76 -13.94
N PHE A 153 20.87 0.38 -14.69
CA PHE A 153 21.27 -1.01 -14.90
C PHE A 153 22.80 -1.16 -14.84
N ASP A 154 23.27 -1.79 -13.79
CA ASP A 154 24.65 -2.20 -13.63
C ASP A 154 24.85 -3.57 -14.31
N PHE A 155 25.36 -3.53 -15.54
CA PHE A 155 25.60 -4.73 -16.34
C PHE A 155 26.63 -5.66 -15.71
N ASP A 156 27.64 -5.14 -15.04
CA ASP A 156 28.71 -5.97 -14.48
C ASP A 156 28.26 -6.76 -13.26
N ASN A 157 27.50 -6.16 -12.39
CA ASN A 157 26.94 -6.78 -11.18
C ASN A 157 25.53 -7.35 -11.42
N GLN A 158 24.96 -7.17 -12.64
CA GLN A 158 23.62 -7.62 -13.01
C GLN A 158 22.53 -7.08 -12.08
N ILE A 159 22.65 -5.83 -11.68
CA ILE A 159 21.72 -5.14 -10.76
C ILE A 159 20.89 -4.14 -11.57
N LEU A 160 19.57 -4.27 -11.47
CA LEU A 160 18.60 -3.39 -12.10
C LEU A 160 17.83 -2.61 -11.05
N GLU A 161 17.67 -1.32 -11.28
CA GLU A 161 16.79 -0.44 -10.49
C GLU A 161 15.64 0.03 -11.35
N LEU A 162 14.40 -0.24 -10.89
CA LEU A 162 13.17 0.09 -11.59
C LEU A 162 12.27 0.97 -10.73
N LYS A 163 11.61 1.96 -11.36
CA LYS A 163 10.41 2.60 -10.83
C LYS A 163 9.19 1.85 -11.37
N VAL A 164 8.26 1.49 -10.48
CA VAL A 164 7.03 0.79 -10.84
C VAL A 164 5.83 1.50 -10.24
N ALA A 165 4.88 1.95 -11.07
CA ALA A 165 3.57 2.43 -10.62
C ALA A 165 2.50 1.38 -10.95
N CYS A 166 1.66 1.02 -9.96
CA CYS A 166 0.76 -0.12 -10.10
C CYS A 166 -0.51 -0.01 -9.23
N SER A 167 -1.52 -0.78 -9.61
CA SER A 167 -2.76 -0.94 -8.86
C SER A 167 -2.55 -1.68 -7.54
N LYS A 168 -3.55 -1.60 -6.65
CA LYS A 168 -3.57 -2.40 -5.41
C LYS A 168 -3.44 -3.90 -5.68
N GLY A 169 -2.82 -4.59 -4.74
CA GLY A 169 -2.68 -6.06 -4.80
C GLY A 169 -1.54 -6.55 -5.67
N THR A 170 -0.78 -5.65 -6.29
CA THR A 170 0.44 -5.98 -7.04
C THR A 170 1.56 -6.38 -6.08
N TYR A 171 2.21 -7.51 -6.37
CA TYR A 171 3.41 -7.97 -5.69
C TYR A 171 4.64 -7.64 -6.51
N ILE A 172 5.46 -6.72 -6.03
CA ILE A 172 6.70 -6.32 -6.72
C ILE A 172 7.68 -7.49 -6.79
N ARG A 173 7.71 -8.34 -5.78
CA ARG A 173 8.51 -9.58 -5.80
C ARG A 173 8.17 -10.49 -6.97
N THR A 174 6.89 -10.62 -7.31
CA THR A 174 6.46 -11.39 -8.48
C THR A 174 6.88 -10.70 -9.79
N ILE A 175 6.81 -9.35 -9.88
CA ILE A 175 7.32 -8.61 -11.05
C ILE A 175 8.80 -8.93 -11.30
N VAL A 176 9.59 -8.94 -10.22
CA VAL A 176 11.03 -9.27 -10.26
C VAL A 176 11.24 -10.71 -10.71
N ASN A 177 10.54 -11.67 -10.10
CA ASN A 177 10.62 -13.08 -10.46
C ASN A 177 10.23 -13.32 -11.93
N ASP A 178 9.11 -12.75 -12.37
CA ASP A 178 8.61 -12.93 -13.75
C ASP A 178 9.57 -12.33 -14.78
N LEU A 179 10.24 -11.22 -14.48
CA LEU A 179 11.29 -10.66 -15.34
C LEU A 179 12.53 -11.57 -15.38
N GLY A 180 12.89 -12.16 -14.23
CA GLY A 180 13.93 -13.16 -14.14
C GLY A 180 13.63 -14.41 -14.96
N GLU A 181 12.40 -14.90 -14.93
CA GLU A 181 11.96 -16.05 -15.74
C GLU A 181 11.89 -15.70 -17.24
N TYR A 182 11.42 -14.50 -17.60
CA TYR A 182 11.41 -14.03 -18.99
C TYR A 182 12.81 -14.02 -19.60
N THR A 183 13.79 -13.50 -18.87
CA THR A 183 15.21 -13.49 -19.31
C THR A 183 15.90 -14.84 -19.16
N LYS A 184 15.25 -15.81 -18.52
CA LYS A 184 15.76 -17.14 -18.15
C LYS A 184 16.97 -17.11 -17.20
N ALA A 185 17.29 -15.95 -16.65
CA ALA A 185 18.42 -15.77 -15.74
C ALA A 185 18.04 -16.06 -14.27
N GLY A 186 16.74 -15.97 -13.94
CA GLY A 186 16.31 -15.80 -12.57
C GLY A 186 16.60 -14.39 -12.08
N ALA A 187 15.83 -13.94 -11.11
CA ALA A 187 16.08 -12.67 -10.42
C ALA A 187 15.49 -12.67 -9.02
N VAL A 188 16.11 -11.92 -8.11
CA VAL A 188 15.64 -11.71 -6.73
C VAL A 188 15.53 -10.23 -6.42
N MET A 189 14.51 -9.85 -5.65
CA MET A 189 14.38 -8.49 -5.14
C MET A 189 15.36 -8.27 -3.99
N CYS A 190 16.21 -7.24 -4.10
CA CYS A 190 17.21 -6.88 -3.10
C CYS A 190 16.72 -5.79 -2.16
N GLU A 191 16.10 -4.75 -2.72
CA GLU A 191 15.59 -3.61 -1.98
C GLU A 191 14.23 -3.18 -2.55
N LEU A 192 13.36 -2.65 -1.70
CA LEU A 192 12.07 -2.11 -2.11
C LEU A 192 11.75 -0.86 -1.31
N THR A 193 11.54 0.25 -2.01
CA THR A 193 11.08 1.51 -1.41
C THR A 193 9.74 1.89 -1.99
N ARG A 194 8.69 1.97 -1.17
CA ARG A 194 7.42 2.55 -1.60
C ARG A 194 7.49 4.07 -1.55
N ILE A 195 7.50 4.70 -2.72
CA ILE A 195 7.65 6.16 -2.85
C ILE A 195 6.32 6.90 -2.84
N ASN A 196 5.20 6.20 -3.16
CA ASN A 196 3.86 6.78 -3.11
C ASN A 196 2.82 5.73 -2.70
N SER A 197 1.83 6.12 -1.90
CA SER A 197 0.64 5.36 -1.56
C SER A 197 -0.42 6.28 -0.95
N ALA A 198 -1.69 6.14 -1.36
CA ALA A 198 -2.81 6.90 -0.79
C ALA A 198 -2.65 8.42 -0.91
N ASN A 199 -2.16 8.92 -2.05
CA ASN A 199 -1.81 10.33 -2.29
C ASN A 199 -0.77 10.91 -1.30
N MET A 200 0.04 10.05 -0.68
CA MET A 200 1.14 10.42 0.20
C MET A 200 2.47 10.07 -0.48
N ASN A 201 3.42 11.00 -0.48
CA ASN A 201 4.75 10.84 -1.08
C ASN A 201 5.83 10.63 -0.02
N ILE A 202 6.92 10.01 -0.42
CA ILE A 202 8.05 9.70 0.50
C ILE A 202 8.70 10.96 1.06
N GLU A 203 8.74 12.04 0.28
CA GLU A 203 9.32 13.32 0.64
C GLU A 203 8.60 13.96 1.84
N ASP A 204 7.30 13.69 1.99
CA ASP A 204 6.46 14.23 3.06
C ASP A 204 6.32 13.26 4.25
N ALA A 205 7.01 12.12 4.21
CA ALA A 205 6.87 11.08 5.20
C ALA A 205 7.73 11.33 6.44
N ILE A 206 7.15 11.17 7.63
CA ILE A 206 7.89 11.27 8.88
C ILE A 206 8.59 9.96 9.24
N SER A 207 9.81 10.04 9.73
CA SER A 207 10.53 8.90 10.31
C SER A 207 10.33 8.85 11.83
N LEU A 208 9.97 7.69 12.36
CA LEU A 208 9.79 7.50 13.79
C LEU A 208 11.12 7.15 14.45
N THR A 209 11.68 8.08 15.21
CA THR A 209 12.87 7.89 16.07
C THR A 209 12.47 7.55 17.49
N ASP A 210 13.43 7.36 18.38
CA ASP A 210 13.15 7.16 19.81
C ASP A 210 12.84 8.49 20.53
N GLU A 211 13.19 9.62 19.91
CA GLU A 211 12.90 10.97 20.37
C GLU A 211 11.51 11.46 19.92
N THR A 212 10.84 10.76 18.99
CA THR A 212 9.54 11.17 18.46
C THR A 212 8.50 11.24 19.58
N THR A 213 7.92 12.41 19.77
CA THR A 213 6.93 12.68 20.81
C THR A 213 5.50 12.51 20.28
N LYS A 214 4.54 12.50 21.21
CA LYS A 214 3.11 12.51 20.87
C LYS A 214 2.73 13.79 20.12
N ASP A 215 3.30 14.92 20.49
CA ASP A 215 2.97 16.22 19.87
C ASP A 215 3.51 16.30 18.46
N ASP A 216 4.66 15.69 18.17
CA ASP A 216 5.17 15.56 16.81
C ASP A 216 4.20 14.76 15.92
N ILE A 217 3.69 13.64 16.44
CA ILE A 217 2.70 12.82 15.74
C ILE A 217 1.39 13.60 15.52
N LEU A 218 0.91 14.31 16.53
CA LEU A 218 -0.36 15.03 16.43
C LEU A 218 -0.27 16.25 15.50
N SER A 219 0.87 16.93 15.44
CA SER A 219 1.10 18.04 14.51
C SER A 219 1.27 17.60 13.06
N ALA A 220 1.77 16.38 12.84
CA ALA A 220 1.92 15.79 11.51
C ALA A 220 0.65 15.10 10.97
N LEU A 221 -0.47 15.17 11.69
CA LEU A 221 -1.73 14.57 11.23
C LEU A 221 -2.27 15.28 10.00
N ILE A 222 -2.61 14.49 9.00
CA ILE A 222 -3.22 14.90 7.75
C ILE A 222 -4.74 14.73 7.86
N GLU A 223 -5.48 15.78 7.55
CA GLU A 223 -6.94 15.73 7.54
C GLU A 223 -7.47 14.81 6.44
N PRO A 224 -8.59 14.09 6.66
CA PRO A 224 -9.16 13.18 5.66
C PRO A 224 -9.41 13.83 4.29
N LYS A 225 -9.83 15.09 4.26
CA LYS A 225 -10.10 15.83 3.01
C LYS A 225 -8.88 16.05 2.12
N LYS A 226 -7.66 15.87 2.64
CA LYS A 226 -6.40 16.03 1.88
C LYS A 226 -5.94 14.74 1.20
N VAL A 227 -6.44 13.59 1.64
CA VAL A 227 -5.97 12.28 1.17
C VAL A 227 -7.08 11.38 0.60
N ILE A 228 -8.34 11.70 0.89
CA ILE A 228 -9.50 10.97 0.35
C ILE A 228 -10.11 11.80 -0.77
N ASP A 229 -10.20 11.20 -1.94
CA ASP A 229 -10.76 11.82 -3.14
C ASP A 229 -12.27 11.52 -3.23
N LEU A 230 -13.05 12.20 -2.37
CA LEU A 230 -14.51 12.14 -2.36
C LEU A 230 -15.09 13.54 -2.30
N PRO A 231 -16.27 13.77 -2.93
CA PRO A 231 -16.99 15.04 -2.82
C PRO A 231 -17.27 15.41 -1.36
N ILE A 232 -17.15 16.70 -1.03
CA ILE A 232 -17.39 17.21 0.30
C ILE A 232 -18.71 17.98 0.33
N VAL A 233 -19.62 17.56 1.21
CA VAL A 233 -20.90 18.20 1.45
C VAL A 233 -20.85 18.98 2.74
N LYS A 234 -20.99 20.31 2.66
CA LYS A 234 -21.08 21.20 3.84
C LYS A 234 -22.45 21.14 4.47
N LEU A 235 -22.49 20.98 5.77
CA LEU A 235 -23.73 20.88 6.57
C LEU A 235 -24.04 22.18 7.30
N ASN A 236 -25.33 22.44 7.50
CA ASN A 236 -25.84 23.40 8.48
C ASN A 236 -26.12 22.72 9.83
N ASP A 237 -26.51 23.49 10.84
CA ASP A 237 -26.80 22.99 12.21
C ASP A 237 -27.89 21.93 12.25
N GLU A 238 -28.94 22.05 11.41
CA GLU A 238 -30.03 21.07 11.36
C GLU A 238 -29.51 19.72 10.84
N HIS A 239 -28.77 19.73 9.74
CA HIS A 239 -28.20 18.53 9.14
C HIS A 239 -27.14 17.90 10.05
N TYR A 240 -26.32 18.73 10.72
CA TYR A 240 -25.34 18.27 11.71
C TYR A 240 -25.99 17.42 12.81
N LYS A 241 -27.10 17.90 13.40
CA LYS A 241 -27.86 17.16 14.42
C LYS A 241 -28.38 15.81 13.89
N LYS A 242 -28.79 15.75 12.62
CA LYS A 242 -29.24 14.49 11.98
C LYS A 242 -28.07 13.50 11.82
N VAL A 243 -26.88 14.00 11.44
CA VAL A 243 -25.67 13.18 11.29
C VAL A 243 -25.23 12.60 12.63
N LEU A 244 -25.29 13.37 13.73
CA LEU A 244 -24.95 12.87 15.08
C LEU A 244 -25.76 11.61 15.45
N ASN A 245 -27.03 11.57 15.06
CA ASN A 245 -27.94 10.47 15.35
C ASN A 245 -27.95 9.39 14.24
N GLY A 246 -27.13 9.52 13.19
CA GLY A 246 -27.09 8.60 12.07
C GLY A 246 -28.34 8.64 11.17
N ASN A 247 -29.16 9.67 11.28
CA ASN A 247 -30.42 9.81 10.58
C ASN A 247 -30.22 10.24 9.12
N LYS A 248 -31.00 9.66 8.20
CA LYS A 248 -31.11 10.09 6.81
C LYS A 248 -31.78 11.49 6.75
N PHE A 249 -31.30 12.33 5.83
CA PHE A 249 -31.86 13.66 5.63
C PHE A 249 -31.84 14.06 4.14
N LYS A 250 -32.71 15.00 3.78
CA LYS A 250 -32.81 15.52 2.44
C LYS A 250 -31.77 16.61 2.23
N LEU A 251 -30.87 16.40 1.28
CA LEU A 251 -29.90 17.39 0.81
C LEU A 251 -29.36 16.92 -0.54
N ASN A 252 -29.46 17.77 -1.55
CA ASN A 252 -28.96 17.45 -2.88
C ASN A 252 -27.43 17.42 -2.88
N SER A 253 -26.86 16.36 -3.42
CA SER A 253 -25.42 16.22 -3.61
C SER A 253 -25.12 15.22 -4.72
N GLU A 254 -23.84 15.02 -5.05
CA GLU A 254 -23.42 13.98 -5.98
C GLU A 254 -23.84 12.59 -5.49
N ILE A 255 -24.18 11.70 -6.44
CA ILE A 255 -24.55 10.31 -6.14
C ILE A 255 -23.28 9.51 -5.78
N GLY A 256 -23.34 8.73 -4.72
CA GLY A 256 -22.25 7.90 -4.26
C GLY A 256 -21.78 8.26 -2.86
N ASP A 257 -20.55 7.86 -2.53
CA ASP A 257 -19.97 8.14 -1.23
C ASP A 257 -19.45 9.59 -1.19
N VAL A 258 -19.74 10.29 -0.08
CA VAL A 258 -19.39 11.69 0.15
C VAL A 258 -18.83 11.87 1.57
N LEU A 259 -17.94 12.84 1.73
CA LEU A 259 -17.52 13.32 3.05
C LEU A 259 -18.45 14.45 3.51
N LEU A 260 -18.91 14.38 4.75
CA LEU A 260 -19.71 15.42 5.36
C LEU A 260 -18.82 16.31 6.22
N SER A 261 -18.91 17.64 6.00
CA SER A 261 -18.17 18.62 6.77
C SER A 261 -19.10 19.56 7.53
N PHE A 262 -18.70 19.90 8.76
CA PHE A 262 -19.32 20.92 9.59
C PHE A 262 -18.23 21.78 10.22
N GLU A 263 -18.32 23.10 10.17
CA GLU A 263 -17.28 24.03 10.59
C GLU A 263 -15.89 23.66 10.04
N ASP A 264 -15.84 23.39 8.73
CA ASP A 264 -14.64 22.95 7.95
C ASP A 264 -13.96 21.65 8.41
N LYS A 265 -14.53 20.93 9.38
CA LYS A 265 -14.04 19.62 9.82
C LYS A 265 -14.86 18.50 9.19
N ILE A 266 -14.19 17.44 8.76
CA ILE A 266 -14.87 16.22 8.32
C ILE A 266 -15.43 15.51 9.56
N ILE A 267 -16.75 15.29 9.57
CA ILE A 267 -17.48 14.70 10.69
C ILE A 267 -18.08 13.35 10.40
N ALA A 268 -18.27 13.01 9.14
CA ALA A 268 -18.80 11.71 8.74
C ALA A 268 -18.43 11.36 7.30
N LEU A 269 -18.48 10.06 7.00
CA LEU A 269 -18.66 9.52 5.67
C LEU A 269 -20.13 9.15 5.50
N ALA A 270 -20.70 9.44 4.35
CA ALA A 270 -22.09 9.17 4.02
C ALA A 270 -22.22 8.64 2.59
N ASN A 271 -23.42 8.13 2.27
CA ASN A 271 -23.81 7.83 0.90
C ASN A 271 -24.97 8.71 0.49
N SER A 272 -24.92 9.23 -0.72
CA SER A 272 -25.98 10.05 -1.35
C SER A 272 -26.64 9.30 -2.49
N ASP A 273 -27.96 9.40 -2.57
CA ASP A 273 -28.76 8.97 -3.73
C ASP A 273 -29.07 10.12 -4.70
N GLY A 274 -28.45 11.28 -4.50
CA GLY A 274 -28.67 12.52 -5.24
C GLY A 274 -29.61 13.50 -4.52
N ASN A 275 -30.59 13.01 -3.77
CA ASN A 275 -31.59 13.83 -3.06
C ASN A 275 -31.51 13.69 -1.54
N TYR A 276 -31.05 12.53 -1.07
CA TYR A 276 -30.95 12.20 0.34
C TYR A 276 -29.56 11.71 0.68
N ILE A 277 -29.12 12.05 1.87
CA ILE A 277 -27.84 11.63 2.44
C ILE A 277 -28.06 10.71 3.63
N GLN A 278 -27.41 9.53 3.60
CA GLN A 278 -27.40 8.55 4.68
C GLN A 278 -26.00 8.48 5.30
N PRO A 279 -25.80 8.92 6.56
CA PRO A 279 -24.53 8.72 7.25
C PRO A 279 -24.18 7.24 7.37
N LYS A 280 -22.94 6.86 7.00
CA LYS A 280 -22.39 5.50 7.10
C LYS A 280 -21.43 5.35 8.28
N LYS A 281 -20.53 6.32 8.44
CA LYS A 281 -19.45 6.29 9.45
C LYS A 281 -19.32 7.68 10.09
N VAL A 282 -19.83 7.84 11.31
CA VAL A 282 -19.69 9.08 12.07
C VAL A 282 -18.30 9.08 12.76
N LEU A 283 -17.62 10.23 12.69
CA LEU A 283 -16.22 10.43 13.11
C LEU A 283 -16.07 11.32 14.36
N LEU A 284 -17.18 11.66 15.01
CA LEU A 284 -17.24 12.52 16.20
C LEU A 284 -17.00 11.75 17.51
#